data_a0d9e0df466d0c75309fd9d061ce1f8e
#
_entry.id   a0d9e0df466d0c75309fd9d061ce1f8e
#
_cell.length_a   1.000
_cell.length_b   1.000
_cell.length_c   1.000
_cell.angle_alpha   90.00
_cell.angle_beta   90.00
_cell.angle_gamma   90.00
#
_symmetry.space_group_name_H-M   'P 1'
#
loop_
_entity.id
_entity.type
_entity.pdbx_description
1 polymer ?
#
loop_
_entity_poly.entity_id
_entity_poly.type
_entity_poly.pdbx_seq_one_letter_code
_entity_poly.pdbx_strand_id
1 'polypeptide(L)'
;MRSAYYIDRNKRKMLRDNTIKGARQYSHYLVDKDFLVLCEDGRQYVLHFLKNDFRHLTGIKSNLKDDLFFQNSKKGHLDLGNIEEYQKYNWETLKSKSKGIAQIHKILYENIQNSLFLINLHTNTRDFPVAIKNTNINTCIGFVDSYHKARTLRKYNSSNKADSQKKISLIVAKKADMVLYNELVYISAIKNVYGLNESILEKLSEKVEDRFLEILTQPEKLRDT
;
A
#
# COMPACT_ATOMS: atom_id res chain seq x y z
N MET A 1 3.04 -31.88 -0.62
CA MET A 1 1.77 -31.13 -0.59
C MET A 1 1.85 -30.11 0.55
N ARG A 2 1.56 -28.80 0.29
CA ARG A 2 1.45 -27.83 1.40
C ARG A 2 0.14 -28.12 2.12
N SER A 3 0.18 -28.31 3.44
CA SER A 3 -1.01 -28.55 4.26
C SER A 3 -2.00 -27.38 4.13
N ALA A 4 -3.26 -27.67 3.91
CA ALA A 4 -4.32 -26.68 3.95
C ALA A 4 -4.74 -26.50 5.41
N TYR A 5 -4.99 -25.27 5.82
CA TYR A 5 -5.38 -24.91 7.18
C TYR A 5 -6.89 -24.69 7.25
N TYR A 6 -7.57 -25.44 8.07
CA TYR A 6 -9.01 -25.25 8.32
C TYR A 6 -9.26 -23.98 9.13
N ILE A 7 -10.30 -23.23 8.71
CA ILE A 7 -10.82 -22.08 9.46
C ILE A 7 -12.32 -22.20 9.65
N ASP A 8 -12.75 -22.05 10.89
CA ASP A 8 -14.16 -22.12 11.28
C ASP A 8 -14.98 -20.91 10.78
N ARG A 9 -16.30 -20.97 11.01
CA ARG A 9 -17.24 -19.92 10.59
C ARG A 9 -16.90 -18.53 11.18
N ASN A 10 -16.49 -18.46 12.44
CA ASN A 10 -16.21 -17.19 13.11
C ASN A 10 -14.95 -16.53 12.52
N LYS A 11 -13.92 -17.32 12.26
CA LYS A 11 -12.70 -16.84 11.57
C LYS A 11 -13.03 -16.36 10.18
N ARG A 12 -13.84 -17.10 9.40
CA ARG A 12 -14.29 -16.65 8.07
C ARG A 12 -15.08 -15.34 8.14
N LYS A 13 -15.97 -15.17 9.15
CA LYS A 13 -16.69 -13.90 9.37
C LYS A 13 -15.74 -12.73 9.59
N MET A 14 -14.75 -12.89 10.47
CA MET A 14 -13.76 -11.86 10.72
C MET A 14 -12.95 -11.49 9.45
N LEU A 15 -12.54 -12.50 8.67
CA LEU A 15 -11.84 -12.28 7.41
C LEU A 15 -12.72 -11.50 6.42
N ARG A 16 -13.97 -11.89 6.26
CA ARG A 16 -14.96 -11.23 5.41
C ARG A 16 -15.11 -9.74 5.77
N ASP A 17 -15.40 -9.48 7.04
CA ASP A 17 -15.72 -8.13 7.51
C ASP A 17 -14.52 -7.18 7.32
N ASN A 18 -13.32 -7.63 7.65
CA ASN A 18 -12.09 -6.87 7.38
C ASN A 18 -11.78 -6.70 5.89
N THR A 19 -12.11 -7.71 5.07
CA THR A 19 -11.93 -7.65 3.62
C THR A 19 -12.86 -6.63 3.00
N ILE A 20 -14.13 -6.60 3.41
CA ILE A 20 -15.12 -5.60 2.97
C ILE A 20 -14.64 -4.18 3.34
N LYS A 21 -14.23 -3.98 4.60
CA LYS A 21 -13.65 -2.70 5.04
C LYS A 21 -12.44 -2.31 4.19
N GLY A 22 -11.51 -3.24 4.01
CA GLY A 22 -10.30 -3.03 3.23
C GLY A 22 -10.57 -2.73 1.76
N ALA A 23 -11.54 -3.41 1.12
CA ALA A 23 -11.88 -3.20 -0.28
C ALA A 23 -12.45 -1.80 -0.52
N ARG A 24 -13.23 -1.26 0.41
CA ARG A 24 -13.76 0.11 0.35
C ARG A 24 -12.62 1.13 0.45
N GLN A 25 -11.71 0.96 1.40
CA GLN A 25 -10.54 1.82 1.57
C GLN A 25 -9.59 1.72 0.35
N TYR A 26 -9.31 0.50 -0.11
CA TYR A 26 -8.48 0.25 -1.27
C TYR A 26 -9.05 0.90 -2.53
N SER A 27 -10.38 0.80 -2.74
CA SER A 27 -11.08 1.42 -3.87
C SER A 27 -11.05 2.95 -3.84
N HIS A 28 -11.15 3.54 -2.63
CA HIS A 28 -11.21 4.98 -2.49
C HIS A 28 -9.84 5.65 -2.62
N TYR A 29 -8.83 5.04 -2.00
CA TYR A 29 -7.53 5.68 -1.85
C TYR A 29 -6.48 5.21 -2.85
N LEU A 30 -6.50 3.93 -3.26
CA LEU A 30 -5.34 3.32 -3.90
C LEU A 30 -5.59 2.83 -5.33
N VAL A 31 -6.73 2.18 -5.57
CA VAL A 31 -6.97 1.50 -6.86
C VAL A 31 -7.05 2.49 -8.01
N ASP A 32 -6.51 2.07 -9.15
CA ASP A 32 -6.47 2.86 -10.39
C ASP A 32 -5.72 4.20 -10.23
N LYS A 33 -4.75 4.25 -9.28
CA LYS A 33 -3.83 5.38 -9.08
C LYS A 33 -2.37 4.94 -9.24
N ASP A 34 -1.57 5.85 -9.74
CA ASP A 34 -0.11 5.79 -9.73
C ASP A 34 0.42 6.71 -8.62
N PHE A 35 1.30 6.18 -7.79
CA PHE A 35 1.94 6.91 -6.70
C PHE A 35 3.43 7.10 -7.02
N LEU A 36 3.86 8.33 -7.23
CA LEU A 36 5.28 8.67 -7.29
C LEU A 36 5.78 8.91 -5.87
N VAL A 37 6.72 8.07 -5.45
CA VAL A 37 7.39 8.17 -4.15
C VAL A 37 8.81 8.66 -4.37
N LEU A 38 9.17 9.78 -3.75
CA LEU A 38 10.53 10.30 -3.68
C LEU A 38 11.13 9.95 -2.32
N CYS A 39 12.30 9.34 -2.33
CA CYS A 39 13.08 9.05 -1.12
C CYS A 39 14.06 10.20 -0.80
N GLU A 40 14.55 10.23 0.44
CA GLU A 40 15.51 11.24 0.92
C GLU A 40 16.85 11.29 0.15
N ASP A 41 17.18 10.21 -0.56
CA ASP A 41 18.38 10.10 -1.40
C ASP A 41 18.13 10.48 -2.87
N GLY A 42 16.97 11.07 -3.18
CA GLY A 42 16.60 11.53 -4.52
C GLY A 42 16.06 10.46 -5.46
N ARG A 43 16.05 9.18 -5.06
CA ARG A 43 15.48 8.11 -5.88
C ARG A 43 13.97 8.19 -5.94
N GLN A 44 13.43 7.91 -7.13
CA GLN A 44 12.01 7.96 -7.45
C GLN A 44 11.49 6.56 -7.80
N TYR A 45 10.29 6.24 -7.31
CA TYR A 45 9.62 4.98 -7.59
C TYR A 45 8.14 5.25 -7.89
N VAL A 46 7.60 4.61 -8.92
CA VAL A 46 6.18 4.66 -9.21
C VAL A 46 5.55 3.36 -8.75
N LEU A 47 4.54 3.44 -7.89
CA LEU A 47 3.85 2.30 -7.30
C LEU A 47 2.43 2.21 -7.85
N HIS A 48 1.98 0.98 -8.15
CA HIS A 48 0.69 0.71 -8.76
C HIS A 48 -0.15 -0.23 -7.88
N PHE A 49 -1.45 0.08 -7.77
CA PHE A 49 -2.43 -0.72 -7.03
C PHE A 49 -3.58 -1.11 -7.96
N LEU A 50 -3.61 -2.38 -8.36
CA LEU A 50 -4.60 -2.89 -9.31
C LEU A 50 -5.73 -3.63 -8.59
N LYS A 51 -6.95 -3.56 -9.15
CA LYS A 51 -8.13 -4.30 -8.65
C LYS A 51 -7.85 -5.79 -8.46
N ASN A 52 -7.20 -6.39 -9.45
CA ASN A 52 -6.92 -7.83 -9.47
C ASN A 52 -5.88 -8.26 -8.43
N ASP A 53 -5.06 -7.34 -7.92
CA ASP A 53 -4.08 -7.65 -6.88
C ASP A 53 -4.70 -7.68 -5.47
N PHE A 54 -5.90 -7.12 -5.29
CA PHE A 54 -6.54 -7.01 -3.98
C PHE A 54 -6.68 -8.35 -3.25
N ARG A 55 -7.15 -9.41 -3.93
CA ARG A 55 -7.28 -10.74 -3.31
C ARG A 55 -5.93 -11.30 -2.86
N HIS A 56 -4.85 -11.08 -3.62
CA HIS A 56 -3.50 -11.47 -3.24
C HIS A 56 -3.02 -10.78 -1.97
N LEU A 57 -3.37 -9.50 -1.80
CA LEU A 57 -3.04 -8.74 -0.60
C LEU A 57 -3.76 -9.29 0.64
N THR A 58 -5.01 -9.72 0.50
CA THR A 58 -5.75 -10.36 1.62
C THR A 58 -5.16 -11.72 2.01
N GLY A 59 -4.58 -12.46 1.07
CA GLY A 59 -4.12 -13.83 1.24
C GLY A 59 -5.23 -14.87 1.36
N ILE A 60 -6.48 -14.48 1.16
CA ILE A 60 -7.66 -15.36 1.29
C ILE A 60 -7.80 -16.24 0.03
N LYS A 61 -8.02 -17.53 0.26
CA LYS A 61 -8.47 -18.46 -0.77
C LYS A 61 -9.98 -18.33 -0.92
N SER A 62 -10.43 -18.07 -2.13
CA SER A 62 -11.84 -17.85 -2.49
C SER A 62 -12.19 -18.60 -3.77
N ASN A 63 -13.43 -19.00 -3.91
CA ASN A 63 -13.99 -19.58 -5.13
C ASN A 63 -14.30 -18.52 -6.21
N LEU A 64 -14.20 -17.24 -5.87
CA LEU A 64 -14.38 -16.14 -6.81
C LEU A 64 -13.09 -15.82 -7.58
N LYS A 65 -13.22 -15.39 -8.83
CA LYS A 65 -12.13 -14.76 -9.60
C LYS A 65 -11.73 -13.43 -8.94
N ASP A 66 -10.51 -12.97 -9.18
CA ASP A 66 -9.90 -11.81 -8.50
C ASP A 66 -10.75 -10.53 -8.61
N ASP A 67 -11.21 -10.21 -9.82
CA ASP A 67 -12.05 -9.03 -10.05
C ASP A 67 -13.41 -9.13 -9.34
N LEU A 68 -14.09 -10.28 -9.45
CA LEU A 68 -15.38 -10.49 -8.78
C LEU A 68 -15.24 -10.50 -7.26
N PHE A 69 -14.15 -11.04 -6.73
CA PHE A 69 -13.83 -10.98 -5.31
C PHE A 69 -13.71 -9.54 -4.83
N PHE A 70 -12.98 -8.70 -5.58
CA PHE A 70 -12.84 -7.29 -5.25
C PHE A 70 -14.17 -6.55 -5.32
N GLN A 71 -14.94 -6.72 -6.41
CA GLN A 71 -16.23 -6.05 -6.61
C GLN A 71 -17.25 -6.40 -5.52
N ASN A 72 -17.38 -7.70 -5.19
CA ASN A 72 -18.27 -8.15 -4.13
C ASN A 72 -17.83 -7.63 -2.76
N SER A 73 -16.53 -7.61 -2.49
CA SER A 73 -15.98 -7.05 -1.25
C SER A 73 -16.29 -5.55 -1.13
N LYS A 74 -16.05 -4.77 -2.19
CA LYS A 74 -16.31 -3.33 -2.22
C LYS A 74 -17.78 -3.00 -1.97
N LYS A 75 -18.70 -3.76 -2.60
CA LYS A 75 -20.15 -3.60 -2.45
C LYS A 75 -20.69 -4.13 -1.12
N GLY A 76 -19.90 -4.87 -0.36
CA GLY A 76 -20.34 -5.54 0.88
C GLY A 76 -21.10 -6.86 0.64
N HIS A 77 -21.01 -7.40 -0.57
CA HIS A 77 -21.70 -8.63 -1.01
C HIS A 77 -20.80 -9.87 -0.96
N LEU A 78 -19.65 -9.81 -0.30
CA LEU A 78 -18.78 -10.96 -0.09
C LEU A 78 -19.41 -11.86 0.97
N ASP A 79 -19.91 -13.04 0.56
CA ASP A 79 -20.52 -14.02 1.46
C ASP A 79 -19.49 -14.94 2.11
N LEU A 80 -19.88 -15.58 3.22
CA LEU A 80 -19.06 -16.59 3.89
C LEU A 80 -18.75 -17.78 2.99
N GLY A 81 -19.69 -18.18 2.13
CA GLY A 81 -19.51 -19.23 1.15
C GLY A 81 -18.48 -18.91 0.06
N ASN A 82 -18.13 -17.64 -0.10
CA ASN A 82 -17.07 -17.24 -1.02
C ASN A 82 -15.65 -17.39 -0.42
N ILE A 83 -15.53 -17.58 0.88
CA ILE A 83 -14.27 -17.82 1.59
C ILE A 83 -14.16 -19.31 1.88
N GLU A 84 -13.19 -19.98 1.25
CA GLU A 84 -13.00 -21.41 1.45
C GLU A 84 -12.63 -21.74 2.89
N GLU A 85 -13.10 -22.90 3.38
CA GLU A 85 -12.81 -23.36 4.74
C GLU A 85 -11.34 -23.77 4.91
N TYR A 86 -10.73 -24.24 3.84
CA TYR A 86 -9.33 -24.66 3.82
C TYR A 86 -8.48 -23.60 3.10
N GLN A 87 -7.58 -22.98 3.87
CA GLN A 87 -6.77 -21.86 3.44
C GLN A 87 -5.31 -22.26 3.22
N LYS A 88 -4.60 -21.51 2.36
CA LYS A 88 -3.17 -21.69 2.09
C LYS A 88 -2.28 -21.27 3.27
N TYR A 89 -2.72 -20.29 4.04
CA TYR A 89 -1.98 -19.74 5.18
C TYR A 89 -2.63 -20.17 6.48
N ASN A 90 -1.81 -20.30 7.53
CA ASN A 90 -2.29 -20.53 8.88
C ASN A 90 -3.09 -19.32 9.40
N TRP A 91 -3.83 -19.54 10.49
CA TRP A 91 -4.71 -18.55 11.06
C TRP A 91 -3.99 -17.25 11.46
N GLU A 92 -2.82 -17.31 12.08
CA GLU A 92 -2.10 -16.11 12.52
C GLU A 92 -1.65 -15.24 11.33
N THR A 93 -1.23 -15.86 10.24
CA THR A 93 -0.91 -15.15 9.01
C THR A 93 -2.14 -14.50 8.40
N LEU A 94 -3.27 -15.20 8.30
CA LEU A 94 -4.52 -14.67 7.76
C LEU A 94 -5.07 -13.54 8.61
N LYS A 95 -5.07 -13.72 9.93
CA LYS A 95 -5.50 -12.71 10.91
C LYS A 95 -4.69 -11.42 10.79
N SER A 96 -3.36 -11.56 10.67
CA SER A 96 -2.47 -10.42 10.48
C SER A 96 -2.72 -9.69 9.17
N LYS A 97 -2.82 -10.43 8.04
CA LYS A 97 -3.14 -9.86 6.73
C LYS A 97 -4.50 -9.17 6.73
N SER A 98 -5.50 -9.79 7.35
CA SER A 98 -6.87 -9.28 7.47
C SER A 98 -6.91 -7.94 8.24
N LYS A 99 -6.18 -7.82 9.34
CA LYS A 99 -6.03 -6.56 10.05
C LYS A 99 -5.32 -5.49 9.22
N GLY A 100 -4.27 -5.87 8.51
CA GLY A 100 -3.52 -4.96 7.63
C GLY A 100 -4.36 -4.47 6.46
N ILE A 101 -5.14 -5.35 5.81
CA ILE A 101 -5.98 -4.96 4.68
C ILE A 101 -7.07 -3.97 5.08
N ALA A 102 -7.65 -4.09 6.27
CA ALA A 102 -8.65 -3.18 6.79
C ALA A 102 -8.12 -1.75 7.05
N GLN A 103 -6.79 -1.57 7.02
CA GLN A 103 -6.09 -0.31 7.26
C GLN A 103 -5.09 0.03 6.14
N ILE A 104 -5.22 -0.59 4.97
CA ILE A 104 -4.21 -0.55 3.90
C ILE A 104 -3.91 0.89 3.41
N HIS A 105 -4.91 1.77 3.40
CA HIS A 105 -4.75 3.17 3.01
C HIS A 105 -3.77 3.93 3.92
N LYS A 106 -3.68 3.56 5.20
CA LYS A 106 -2.79 4.21 6.18
C LYS A 106 -1.32 4.12 5.83
N ILE A 107 -0.93 3.18 4.97
CA ILE A 107 0.46 3.00 4.56
C ILE A 107 0.96 4.20 3.74
N LEU A 108 0.07 4.83 2.95
CA LEU A 108 0.40 5.96 2.09
C LEU A 108 -0.27 7.28 2.49
N TYR A 109 -1.33 7.27 3.32
CA TYR A 109 -2.12 8.46 3.62
C TYR A 109 -2.10 8.90 5.08
N GLU A 110 -1.75 8.01 6.02
CA GLU A 110 -1.75 8.36 7.44
C GLU A 110 -0.39 8.03 8.07
N ASN A 111 0.14 8.97 8.86
CA ASN A 111 1.38 8.77 9.63
C ASN A 111 2.59 8.38 8.76
N ILE A 112 2.72 8.98 7.59
CA ILE A 112 3.77 8.64 6.60
C ILE A 112 5.16 8.93 7.16
N GLN A 113 5.31 9.91 8.07
CA GLN A 113 6.55 10.19 8.79
C GLN A 113 7.12 8.94 9.51
N ASN A 114 6.26 7.94 9.80
CA ASN A 114 6.64 6.65 10.38
C ASN A 114 6.75 5.54 9.32
N SER A 115 6.67 5.89 8.04
CA SER A 115 6.85 4.94 6.94
C SER A 115 8.29 4.98 6.44
N LEU A 116 8.78 3.79 6.05
CA LEU A 116 10.07 3.61 5.44
C LEU A 116 9.91 2.94 4.08
N PHE A 117 10.64 3.43 3.10
CA PHE A 117 10.80 2.78 1.81
C PHE A 117 11.94 1.76 1.92
N LEU A 118 11.66 0.52 1.55
CA LEU A 118 12.59 -0.61 1.66
C LEU A 118 13.02 -1.03 0.26
N ILE A 119 14.32 -1.18 0.07
CA ILE A 119 14.92 -1.66 -1.18
C ILE A 119 15.41 -3.09 -0.97
N ASN A 120 15.09 -3.97 -1.90
CA ASN A 120 15.38 -5.40 -1.86
C ASN A 120 14.94 -6.04 -0.54
N LEU A 121 13.62 -6.09 -0.32
CA LEU A 121 13.07 -6.73 0.86
C LEU A 121 13.13 -8.25 0.72
N HIS A 122 13.99 -8.90 1.50
CA HIS A 122 14.12 -10.34 1.63
C HIS A 122 13.15 -10.88 2.68
N THR A 123 12.44 -11.93 2.32
CA THR A 123 11.52 -12.62 3.22
C THR A 123 11.65 -14.13 3.07
N ASN A 124 11.21 -14.89 4.05
CA ASN A 124 11.28 -16.36 4.01
C ASN A 124 10.55 -17.02 2.82
N THR A 125 9.71 -16.27 2.10
CA THR A 125 8.87 -16.83 1.03
C THR A 125 9.19 -16.26 -0.35
N ARG A 126 9.68 -15.04 -0.42
CA ARG A 126 9.96 -14.34 -1.68
C ARG A 126 10.67 -13.01 -1.38
N ASP A 127 11.46 -12.56 -2.33
CA ASP A 127 12.06 -11.23 -2.35
C ASP A 127 11.19 -10.24 -3.11
N PHE A 128 11.26 -8.98 -2.70
CA PHE A 128 10.55 -7.86 -3.31
C PHE A 128 11.55 -6.75 -3.62
N PRO A 129 11.64 -6.28 -4.88
CA PRO A 129 12.58 -5.23 -5.25
C PRO A 129 12.36 -3.95 -4.43
N VAL A 130 11.10 -3.64 -4.14
CA VAL A 130 10.76 -2.52 -3.26
C VAL A 130 9.58 -2.87 -2.35
N ALA A 131 9.52 -2.21 -1.19
CA ALA A 131 8.40 -2.31 -0.26
C ALA A 131 8.22 -1.00 0.53
N ILE A 132 7.02 -0.78 1.07
CA ILE A 132 6.77 0.27 2.05
C ILE A 132 6.37 -0.39 3.36
N LYS A 133 7.05 0.01 4.44
CA LYS A 133 6.75 -0.38 5.81
C LYS A 133 6.20 0.82 6.57
N ASN A 134 5.07 0.66 7.22
CA ASN A 134 4.58 1.62 8.21
C ASN A 134 4.71 1.02 9.60
N THR A 135 5.45 1.69 10.49
CA THR A 135 5.77 1.18 11.81
C THR A 135 4.60 1.26 12.78
N ASN A 136 3.71 2.25 12.64
CA ASN A 136 2.56 2.43 13.53
C ASN A 136 1.56 1.26 13.43
N ILE A 137 1.31 0.79 12.20
CA ILE A 137 0.41 -0.35 11.99
C ILE A 137 1.16 -1.68 11.84
N ASN A 138 2.49 -1.63 11.98
CA ASN A 138 3.40 -2.79 11.84
C ASN A 138 3.11 -3.63 10.59
N THR A 139 2.89 -2.96 9.46
CA THR A 139 2.48 -3.57 8.19
C THR A 139 3.41 -3.13 7.08
N CYS A 140 3.68 -4.05 6.17
CA CYS A 140 4.52 -3.83 5.01
C CYS A 140 3.78 -4.28 3.74
N ILE A 141 3.83 -3.47 2.68
CA ILE A 141 3.42 -3.85 1.32
C ILE A 141 4.69 -4.06 0.50
N GLY A 142 4.83 -5.26 -0.08
CA GLY A 142 5.87 -5.56 -1.07
C GLY A 142 5.33 -5.45 -2.48
N PHE A 143 6.14 -4.89 -3.36
CA PHE A 143 5.85 -4.66 -4.76
C PHE A 143 6.72 -5.56 -5.63
N VAL A 144 6.21 -5.97 -6.78
CA VAL A 144 6.88 -6.86 -7.73
C VAL A 144 6.94 -6.21 -9.11
N ASP A 145 7.78 -6.78 -9.96
CA ASP A 145 8.02 -6.42 -11.34
C ASP A 145 8.63 -5.01 -11.51
N SER A 146 9.08 -4.68 -12.70
CA SER A 146 9.57 -3.35 -13.06
C SER A 146 8.51 -2.25 -12.93
N TYR A 147 7.23 -2.65 -12.92
CA TYR A 147 6.08 -1.73 -12.73
C TYR A 147 5.67 -1.57 -11.26
N HIS A 148 6.41 -2.13 -10.31
CA HIS A 148 6.14 -2.04 -8.86
C HIS A 148 4.65 -2.22 -8.49
N LYS A 149 4.05 -3.33 -8.94
CA LYS A 149 2.68 -3.69 -8.60
C LYS A 149 2.60 -4.24 -7.18
N ALA A 150 1.61 -3.80 -6.40
CA ALA A 150 1.38 -4.28 -5.05
C ALA A 150 1.07 -5.78 -5.04
N ARG A 151 1.88 -6.60 -4.38
CA ARG A 151 1.75 -8.07 -4.43
C ARG A 151 1.54 -8.74 -3.10
N THR A 152 2.05 -8.19 -2.03
CA THR A 152 1.91 -8.78 -0.70
C THR A 152 1.64 -7.73 0.34
N LEU A 153 0.81 -8.10 1.30
CA LEU A 153 0.62 -7.36 2.55
C LEU A 153 0.99 -8.31 3.69
N ARG A 154 1.84 -7.86 4.60
CA ARG A 154 2.33 -8.68 5.71
C ARG A 154 2.70 -7.87 6.94
N LYS A 155 2.72 -8.54 8.09
CA LYS A 155 3.36 -7.99 9.27
C LYS A 155 4.87 -7.92 9.01
N TYR A 156 5.48 -6.80 9.33
CA TYR A 156 6.94 -6.69 9.32
C TYR A 156 7.48 -7.26 10.63
N ASN A 157 8.45 -8.15 10.55
CA ASN A 157 9.09 -8.80 11.71
C ASN A 157 10.61 -8.91 11.49
N SER A 158 11.32 -9.41 12.49
CA SER A 158 12.78 -9.55 12.47
C SER A 158 13.34 -10.48 11.38
N SER A 159 12.51 -11.37 10.84
CA SER A 159 12.92 -12.24 9.71
C SER A 159 12.88 -11.52 8.35
N ASN A 160 12.34 -10.31 8.30
CA ASN A 160 12.32 -9.52 7.07
C ASN A 160 13.52 -8.56 7.08
N LYS A 161 14.41 -8.71 6.11
CA LYS A 161 15.59 -7.85 5.95
C LYS A 161 15.49 -7.10 4.63
N ALA A 162 15.90 -5.86 4.62
CA ALA A 162 16.05 -5.06 3.42
C ALA A 162 17.51 -4.63 3.28
N ASP A 163 18.02 -4.56 2.07
CA ASP A 163 19.40 -4.08 1.81
C ASP A 163 19.56 -2.63 2.24
N SER A 164 18.52 -1.82 2.02
CA SER A 164 18.49 -0.47 2.55
C SER A 164 17.09 -0.01 2.92
N GLN A 165 17.03 0.95 3.83
CA GLN A 165 15.80 1.62 4.27
C GLN A 165 15.98 3.13 4.07
N LYS A 166 14.98 3.79 3.48
CA LYS A 166 15.00 5.22 3.17
C LYS A 166 13.77 5.89 3.76
N LYS A 167 13.94 7.11 4.23
CA LYS A 167 12.79 7.97 4.55
C LYS A 167 12.13 8.44 3.28
N ILE A 168 10.82 8.64 3.34
CA ILE A 168 10.04 9.16 2.25
C ILE A 168 9.99 10.68 2.38
N SER A 169 10.35 11.40 1.31
CA SER A 169 10.35 12.86 1.27
C SER A 169 9.08 13.42 0.64
N LEU A 170 8.54 12.75 -0.37
CA LEU A 170 7.35 13.18 -1.09
C LEU A 170 6.56 11.97 -1.57
N ILE A 171 5.25 12.06 -1.51
CA ILE A 171 4.32 11.18 -2.24
C ILE A 171 3.31 12.05 -2.97
N VAL A 172 3.23 11.88 -4.27
CA VAL A 172 2.17 12.46 -5.10
C VAL A 172 1.43 11.34 -5.82
N ALA A 173 0.16 11.56 -6.12
CA ALA A 173 -0.67 10.58 -6.81
C ALA A 173 -1.38 11.19 -8.00
N LYS A 174 -1.71 10.34 -8.97
CA LYS A 174 -2.58 10.64 -10.11
C LYS A 174 -3.46 9.45 -10.41
N LYS A 175 -4.59 9.64 -11.07
CA LYS A 175 -5.28 8.53 -11.71
C LYS A 175 -4.41 7.95 -12.83
N ALA A 176 -4.49 6.65 -13.06
CA ALA A 176 -3.63 5.95 -14.01
C ALA A 176 -3.78 6.45 -15.47
N ASP A 177 -4.94 7.03 -15.80
CA ASP A 177 -5.25 7.63 -17.10
C ASP A 177 -4.78 9.09 -17.25
N MET A 178 -4.28 9.72 -16.18
CA MET A 178 -3.78 11.10 -16.20
C MET A 178 -2.28 11.16 -16.49
N VAL A 179 -1.85 12.25 -17.14
CA VAL A 179 -0.43 12.50 -17.41
C VAL A 179 0.27 13.07 -16.18
N LEU A 180 -0.31 14.09 -15.56
CA LEU A 180 0.30 14.80 -14.44
C LEU A 180 -0.24 14.34 -13.08
N TYR A 181 0.62 14.36 -12.07
CA TYR A 181 0.25 14.11 -10.68
C TYR A 181 -0.52 15.30 -10.11
N ASN A 182 -1.74 15.05 -9.67
CA ASN A 182 -2.71 16.07 -9.27
C ASN A 182 -3.16 15.97 -7.81
N GLU A 183 -2.56 15.07 -7.05
CA GLU A 183 -2.85 14.86 -5.62
C GLU A 183 -1.54 14.86 -4.82
N LEU A 184 -1.37 15.82 -3.92
CA LEU A 184 -0.29 15.81 -2.94
C LEU A 184 -0.72 14.95 -1.75
N VAL A 185 -0.10 13.79 -1.58
CA VAL A 185 -0.42 12.82 -0.52
C VAL A 185 0.41 13.06 0.73
N TYR A 186 1.70 13.37 0.55
CA TYR A 186 2.63 13.58 1.65
C TYR A 186 3.81 14.43 1.20
N ILE A 187 4.26 15.30 2.09
CA ILE A 187 5.54 16.01 1.98
C ILE A 187 6.20 16.03 3.36
N SER A 188 7.49 15.73 3.37
CA SER A 188 8.31 15.80 4.59
C SER A 188 8.71 17.24 4.89
N ALA A 189 8.67 17.63 6.17
CA ALA A 189 9.20 18.91 6.65
C ALA A 189 10.75 19.04 6.58
N ILE A 190 11.44 18.00 6.11
CA ILE A 190 12.90 17.97 6.08
C ILE A 190 13.40 18.85 4.93
N LYS A 191 14.33 19.75 5.24
CA LYS A 191 14.97 20.74 4.33
C LYS A 191 15.57 20.18 3.03
N ASN A 192 15.67 18.88 2.85
CA ASN A 192 16.27 18.22 1.69
C ASN A 192 15.35 18.11 0.46
N VAL A 193 14.15 18.66 0.52
CA VAL A 193 13.26 18.79 -0.65
C VAL A 193 13.82 19.82 -1.66
N TYR A 194 14.81 20.62 -1.27
CA TYR A 194 15.51 21.57 -2.14
C TYR A 194 16.33 20.93 -3.30
N GLY A 195 16.48 19.60 -3.31
CA GLY A 195 17.06 18.85 -4.42
C GLY A 195 16.04 18.23 -5.35
N LEU A 196 14.80 18.73 -5.34
CA LEU A 196 13.79 18.33 -6.33
C LEU A 196 14.27 18.80 -7.70
N ASN A 197 14.75 17.83 -8.48
CA ASN A 197 15.06 18.03 -9.88
C ASN A 197 13.85 18.64 -10.59
N GLU A 198 14.09 19.59 -11.52
CA GLU A 198 13.10 20.08 -12.49
C GLU A 198 12.24 18.95 -13.04
N SER A 199 12.83 17.75 -13.25
CA SER A 199 12.15 16.53 -13.70
C SER A 199 10.99 16.04 -12.82
N ILE A 200 10.86 16.48 -11.56
CA ILE A 200 9.69 16.17 -10.74
C ILE A 200 8.62 17.24 -10.92
N LEU A 201 9.02 18.53 -10.93
CA LEU A 201 8.10 19.65 -11.12
C LEU A 201 7.35 19.50 -12.44
N GLU A 202 8.03 19.13 -13.52
CA GLU A 202 7.42 18.86 -14.82
C GLU A 202 6.34 17.75 -14.79
N LYS A 203 6.36 16.88 -13.79
CA LYS A 203 5.34 15.82 -13.61
C LYS A 203 4.15 16.24 -12.76
N LEU A 204 4.21 17.39 -12.09
CA LEU A 204 3.15 17.88 -11.23
C LEU A 204 2.15 18.70 -12.04
N SER A 205 0.88 18.65 -11.63
CA SER A 205 -0.09 19.65 -12.09
C SER A 205 0.19 21.00 -11.39
N GLU A 206 -0.13 22.10 -12.05
CA GLU A 206 0.02 23.47 -11.51
C GLU A 206 -0.51 23.56 -10.04
N LYS A 207 -1.68 23.02 -9.78
CA LYS A 207 -2.26 22.99 -8.43
C LYS A 207 -1.39 22.30 -7.38
N VAL A 208 -0.71 21.20 -7.74
CA VAL A 208 0.17 20.46 -6.82
C VAL A 208 1.50 21.18 -6.69
N GLU A 209 2.00 21.75 -7.77
CA GLU A 209 3.22 22.57 -7.79
C GLU A 209 3.08 23.80 -6.90
N ASP A 210 2.00 24.57 -7.05
CA ASP A 210 1.69 25.74 -6.21
C ASP A 210 1.62 25.36 -4.74
N ARG A 211 0.89 24.30 -4.41
CA ARG A 211 0.78 23.82 -3.03
C ARG A 211 2.14 23.36 -2.46
N PHE A 212 2.93 22.75 -3.29
CA PHE A 212 4.27 22.30 -2.95
C PHE A 212 5.19 23.51 -2.67
N LEU A 213 5.20 24.52 -3.54
CA LEU A 213 5.97 25.75 -3.37
C LEU A 213 5.50 26.54 -2.14
N GLU A 214 4.19 26.60 -1.88
CA GLU A 214 3.63 27.21 -0.67
C GLU A 214 4.19 26.58 0.60
N ILE A 215 4.22 25.24 0.66
CA ILE A 215 4.74 24.48 1.82
C ILE A 215 6.25 24.69 1.99
N LEU A 216 7.01 24.78 0.90
CA LEU A 216 8.46 25.03 0.96
C LEU A 216 8.79 26.44 1.49
N THR A 217 7.96 27.43 1.14
CA THR A 217 8.17 28.82 1.57
C THR A 217 7.66 29.10 2.97
N GLN A 218 6.69 28.31 3.47
CA GLN A 218 6.03 28.48 4.77
C GLN A 218 5.91 27.12 5.51
N PRO A 219 7.03 26.56 6.00
CA PRO A 219 7.05 25.22 6.60
C PRO A 219 6.19 25.05 7.87
N GLU A 220 5.79 26.14 8.53
CA GLU A 220 4.84 26.14 9.66
C GLU A 220 3.44 25.66 9.27
N LYS A 221 3.01 25.83 8.02
CA LYS A 221 1.71 25.35 7.53
C LYS A 221 1.60 23.82 7.41
N LEU A 222 2.72 23.10 7.56
CA LEU A 222 2.73 21.63 7.61
C LEU A 222 2.13 21.06 8.89
N ARG A 223 1.90 21.87 9.93
CA ARG A 223 1.42 21.37 11.24
C ARG A 223 -0.09 21.21 11.30
N ASP A 224 -0.82 21.75 10.32
CA ASP A 224 -2.29 21.83 10.32
C ASP A 224 -2.97 20.92 9.27
N THR A 225 -2.21 19.99 8.64
CA THR A 225 -2.71 18.97 7.70
C THR A 225 -2.39 17.57 8.20
#